data_a284c407c77c5bddb3b97642a991dabf
#
_entry.id   a284c407c77c5bddb3b97642a991dabf
#
_cell.length_a   1.000
_cell.length_b   1.000
_cell.length_c   1.000
_cell.angle_alpha   90.00
_cell.angle_beta   90.00
_cell.angle_gamma   90.00
#
_symmetry.space_group_name_H-M   'P 1'
#
loop_
_entity.id
_entity.type
_entity.pdbx_description
1 polymer ?
#
loop_
_entity_poly.entity_id
_entity_poly.type
_entity_poly.pdbx_seq_one_letter_code
_entity_poly.pdbx_strand_id
1 'polypeptide(L)'
;MNWNAFLFGASAALALVGALFAVGLKNIFHNILGFALSLVGVAGLFLTLGSDFLAIVLLLVYVGALGIAMVYAVMLSQPLDTPRTPRSLPKVVGSALLAAVVAMALWLVIRRAHFPPSGGSLEVTPQMTGYRLLSDYVLAFELISILLVIAMMGAVMVARKDRSRSGRAASAAPKASP
;
A
#
# COMPACT_ATOMS: atom_id res chain seq x y z
N MET A 1 7.73 25.94 -21.82
CA MET A 1 6.84 25.21 -20.89
C MET A 1 7.56 23.92 -20.57
N ASN A 2 8.04 23.75 -19.33
CA ASN A 2 8.84 22.59 -18.95
C ASN A 2 7.94 21.35 -18.86
N TRP A 3 7.92 20.57 -19.91
CA TRP A 3 7.08 19.36 -20.04
C TRP A 3 7.25 18.43 -18.82
N ASN A 4 8.49 18.27 -18.35
CA ASN A 4 8.77 17.46 -17.16
C ASN A 4 8.14 18.03 -15.87
N ALA A 5 8.14 19.35 -15.70
CA ALA A 5 7.51 19.99 -14.55
C ALA A 5 5.97 19.84 -14.57
N PHE A 6 5.37 19.88 -15.77
CA PHE A 6 3.94 19.64 -15.94
C PHE A 6 3.58 18.19 -15.62
N LEU A 7 4.34 17.23 -16.13
CA LEU A 7 4.13 15.79 -15.85
C LEU A 7 4.31 15.50 -14.36
N PHE A 8 5.31 16.07 -13.72
CA PHE A 8 5.52 15.94 -12.28
C PHE A 8 4.33 16.49 -11.49
N GLY A 9 3.88 17.70 -11.81
CA GLY A 9 2.73 18.32 -11.15
C GLY A 9 1.43 17.52 -11.34
N ALA A 10 1.18 17.00 -12.54
CA ALA A 10 0.02 16.16 -12.85
C ALA A 10 0.06 14.84 -12.07
N SER A 11 1.21 14.17 -12.02
CA SER A 11 1.40 12.93 -11.26
C SER A 11 1.26 13.14 -9.76
N ALA A 12 1.79 14.25 -9.23
CA ALA A 12 1.63 14.62 -7.82
C ALA A 12 0.18 14.93 -7.47
N ALA A 13 -0.53 15.68 -8.33
CA ALA A 13 -1.95 15.96 -8.14
C ALA A 13 -2.78 14.66 -8.17
N LEU A 14 -2.50 13.76 -9.10
CA LEU A 14 -3.18 12.47 -9.21
C LEU A 14 -2.96 11.61 -7.95
N ALA A 15 -1.71 11.57 -7.44
CA ALA A 15 -1.38 10.86 -6.20
C ALA A 15 -2.17 11.41 -5.00
N LEU A 16 -2.22 12.74 -4.84
CA LEU A 16 -2.94 13.40 -3.75
C LEU A 16 -4.45 13.20 -3.85
N VAL A 17 -5.03 13.40 -5.03
CA VAL A 17 -6.46 13.19 -5.27
C VAL A 17 -6.85 11.74 -5.00
N GLY A 18 -6.07 10.78 -5.50
CA GLY A 18 -6.27 9.36 -5.23
C GLY A 18 -6.21 9.03 -3.74
N ALA A 19 -5.24 9.61 -3.00
CA ALA A 19 -5.11 9.43 -1.56
C ALA A 19 -6.32 10.01 -0.78
N LEU A 20 -6.83 11.16 -1.21
CA LEU A 20 -8.03 11.76 -0.61
C LEU A 20 -9.27 10.86 -0.85
N PHE A 21 -9.42 10.32 -2.05
CA PHE A 21 -10.50 9.36 -2.34
C PHE A 21 -10.35 8.08 -1.53
N ALA A 22 -9.13 7.57 -1.35
CA ALA A 22 -8.87 6.37 -0.55
C ALA A 22 -9.32 6.50 0.92
N VAL A 23 -9.35 7.70 1.47
CA VAL A 23 -9.71 7.94 2.88
C VAL A 23 -11.13 8.49 3.03
N GLY A 24 -11.60 9.26 2.05
CA GLY A 24 -12.82 10.07 2.15
C GLY A 24 -14.12 9.33 1.83
N LEU A 25 -14.08 8.27 1.04
CA LEU A 25 -15.29 7.60 0.55
C LEU A 25 -15.88 6.66 1.61
N LYS A 26 -17.21 6.50 1.58
CA LYS A 26 -17.94 5.65 2.52
C LYS A 26 -17.80 4.16 2.19
N ASN A 27 -17.69 3.82 0.91
CA ASN A 27 -17.63 2.45 0.43
C ASN A 27 -16.17 1.97 0.41
N ILE A 28 -15.89 0.86 1.10
CA ILE A 28 -14.55 0.25 1.20
C ILE A 28 -14.00 -0.08 -0.19
N PHE A 29 -14.84 -0.57 -1.09
CA PHE A 29 -14.44 -0.87 -2.48
C PHE A 29 -13.91 0.38 -3.22
N HIS A 30 -14.60 1.51 -3.09
CA HIS A 30 -14.16 2.77 -3.71
C HIS A 30 -12.89 3.33 -3.06
N ASN A 31 -12.67 3.06 -1.76
CA ASN A 31 -11.43 3.42 -1.08
C ASN A 31 -10.23 2.67 -1.67
N ILE A 32 -10.40 1.38 -1.99
CA ILE A 32 -9.33 0.59 -2.63
C ILE A 32 -9.05 1.11 -4.03
N LEU A 33 -10.09 1.48 -4.81
CA LEU A 33 -9.88 2.10 -6.11
C LEU A 33 -9.14 3.45 -5.99
N GLY A 34 -9.53 4.27 -5.03
CA GLY A 34 -8.83 5.53 -4.72
C GLY A 34 -7.36 5.31 -4.36
N PHE A 35 -7.08 4.27 -3.56
CA PHE A 35 -5.73 3.87 -3.22
C PHE A 35 -4.93 3.43 -4.44
N ALA A 36 -5.51 2.58 -5.30
CA ALA A 36 -4.87 2.16 -6.55
C ALA A 36 -4.56 3.36 -7.46
N LEU A 37 -5.50 4.32 -7.58
CA LEU A 37 -5.30 5.55 -8.33
C LEU A 37 -4.15 6.40 -7.76
N SER A 38 -4.05 6.49 -6.43
CA SER A 38 -2.94 7.17 -5.76
C SER A 38 -1.59 6.52 -6.11
N LEU A 39 -1.53 5.19 -6.10
CA LEU A 39 -0.31 4.46 -6.46
C LEU A 39 0.10 4.67 -7.92
N VAL A 40 -0.86 4.76 -8.84
CA VAL A 40 -0.60 5.13 -10.25
C VAL A 40 0.02 6.53 -10.33
N GLY A 41 -0.49 7.49 -9.54
CA GLY A 41 0.11 8.83 -9.44
C GLY A 41 1.55 8.79 -8.92
N VAL A 42 1.81 7.99 -7.88
CA VAL A 42 3.18 7.81 -7.33
C VAL A 42 4.10 7.13 -8.35
N ALA A 43 3.61 6.15 -9.12
CA ALA A 43 4.39 5.54 -10.21
C ALA A 43 4.78 6.57 -11.27
N GLY A 44 3.85 7.50 -11.61
CA GLY A 44 4.15 8.63 -12.49
C GLY A 44 5.24 9.56 -11.94
N LEU A 45 5.27 9.79 -10.62
CA LEU A 45 6.37 10.53 -9.97
C LEU A 45 7.72 9.81 -10.12
N PHE A 46 7.76 8.49 -9.95
CA PHE A 46 8.99 7.72 -10.16
C PHE A 46 9.49 7.80 -11.61
N LEU A 47 8.57 7.77 -12.59
CA LEU A 47 8.93 7.97 -14.00
C LEU A 47 9.56 9.34 -14.24
N THR A 48 8.98 10.40 -13.66
CA THR A 48 9.53 11.76 -13.82
C THR A 48 10.86 11.95 -13.11
N LEU A 49 11.19 11.11 -12.13
CA LEU A 49 12.46 11.11 -11.42
C LEU A 49 13.52 10.19 -12.10
N GLY A 50 13.20 9.56 -13.23
CA GLY A 50 14.12 8.66 -13.93
C GLY A 50 14.28 7.28 -13.27
N SER A 51 13.31 6.88 -12.43
CA SER A 51 13.31 5.59 -11.73
C SER A 51 12.30 4.63 -12.35
N ASP A 52 12.45 4.33 -13.62
CA ASP A 52 11.50 3.53 -14.43
C ASP A 52 11.25 2.15 -13.83
N PHE A 53 12.30 1.50 -13.33
CA PHE A 53 12.18 0.19 -12.70
C PHE A 53 11.27 0.22 -11.45
N LEU A 54 11.42 1.23 -10.59
CA LEU A 54 10.57 1.37 -9.41
C LEU A 54 9.12 1.64 -9.79
N ALA A 55 8.88 2.44 -10.83
CA ALA A 55 7.53 2.71 -11.32
C ALA A 55 6.82 1.43 -11.79
N ILE A 56 7.52 0.60 -12.57
CA ILE A 56 6.99 -0.68 -13.07
C ILE A 56 6.72 -1.65 -11.90
N VAL A 57 7.64 -1.79 -10.96
CA VAL A 57 7.46 -2.63 -9.77
C VAL A 57 6.27 -2.18 -8.94
N LEU A 58 6.11 -0.87 -8.74
CA LEU A 58 4.98 -0.32 -8.02
C LEU A 58 3.65 -0.67 -8.71
N LEU A 59 3.56 -0.50 -10.01
CA LEU A 59 2.35 -0.84 -10.77
C LEU A 59 2.07 -2.34 -10.73
N LEU A 60 3.08 -3.17 -10.97
CA LEU A 60 2.89 -4.62 -11.07
C LEU A 60 2.56 -5.26 -9.71
N VAL A 61 3.31 -4.91 -8.68
CA VAL A 61 3.20 -5.53 -7.36
C VAL A 61 2.11 -4.87 -6.52
N TYR A 62 2.11 -3.52 -6.41
CA TYR A 62 1.15 -2.85 -5.52
C TYR A 62 -0.23 -2.70 -6.15
N VAL A 63 -0.31 -2.22 -7.39
CA VAL A 63 -1.61 -2.08 -8.06
C VAL A 63 -2.10 -3.43 -8.55
N GLY A 64 -1.26 -4.22 -9.19
CA GLY A 64 -1.60 -5.55 -9.71
C GLY A 64 -1.87 -6.56 -8.62
N ALA A 65 -0.85 -7.03 -7.92
CA ALA A 65 -1.00 -8.15 -6.98
C ALA A 65 -1.71 -7.74 -5.69
N LEU A 66 -1.24 -6.68 -5.00
CA LEU A 66 -1.78 -6.27 -3.71
C LEU A 66 -3.16 -5.64 -3.85
N GLY A 67 -3.38 -4.81 -4.88
CA GLY A 67 -4.69 -4.21 -5.15
C GLY A 67 -5.77 -5.26 -5.41
N ILE A 68 -5.47 -6.25 -6.24
CA ILE A 68 -6.38 -7.37 -6.50
C ILE A 68 -6.64 -8.18 -5.23
N ALA A 69 -5.60 -8.48 -4.45
CA ALA A 69 -5.75 -9.19 -3.18
C ALA A 69 -6.66 -8.44 -2.20
N MET A 70 -6.54 -7.10 -2.11
CA MET A 70 -7.42 -6.26 -1.28
C MET A 70 -8.86 -6.29 -1.77
N VAL A 71 -9.10 -6.22 -3.08
CA VAL A 71 -10.45 -6.31 -3.66
C VAL A 71 -11.08 -7.66 -3.31
N TYR A 72 -10.36 -8.76 -3.49
CA TYR A 72 -10.87 -10.08 -3.10
C TYR A 72 -11.15 -10.18 -1.60
N ALA A 73 -10.27 -9.69 -0.76
CA ALA A 73 -10.46 -9.70 0.68
C ALA A 73 -11.73 -8.96 1.10
N VAL A 74 -12.03 -7.81 0.48
CA VAL A 74 -13.23 -7.05 0.77
C VAL A 74 -14.49 -7.70 0.20
N MET A 75 -14.41 -8.30 -0.99
CA MET A 75 -15.55 -9.03 -1.57
C MET A 75 -15.93 -10.28 -0.78
N LEU A 76 -14.94 -10.97 -0.18
CA LEU A 76 -15.20 -12.15 0.66
C LEU A 76 -15.55 -11.79 2.10
N SER A 77 -15.25 -10.57 2.55
CA SER A 77 -15.63 -10.08 3.87
C SER A 77 -17.12 -9.73 3.91
N GLN A 78 -17.80 -10.08 5.00
CA GLN A 78 -19.18 -9.64 5.19
C GLN A 78 -19.24 -8.10 5.19
N PRO A 79 -20.28 -7.50 4.58
CA PRO A 79 -20.42 -6.05 4.58
C PRO A 79 -20.42 -5.55 6.03
N LEU A 80 -19.42 -4.78 6.40
CA LEU A 80 -19.31 -4.11 7.68
C LEU A 80 -20.22 -2.86 7.65
N ASP A 81 -21.51 -3.06 7.46
CA ASP A 81 -22.54 -2.02 7.63
C ASP A 81 -22.77 -1.74 9.13
N THR A 82 -21.69 -1.54 9.86
CA THR A 82 -21.80 -0.94 11.17
C THR A 82 -22.10 0.55 10.98
N PRO A 83 -23.23 1.04 11.55
CA PRO A 83 -23.52 2.46 11.52
C PRO A 83 -22.32 3.21 12.13
N ARG A 84 -21.64 4.02 11.29
CA ARG A 84 -20.52 4.84 11.76
C ARG A 84 -21.06 5.78 12.82
N THR A 85 -20.70 5.54 14.07
CA THR A 85 -20.92 6.52 15.13
C THR A 85 -20.35 7.87 14.68
N PRO A 86 -21.12 8.96 14.83
CA PRO A 86 -20.65 10.28 14.42
C PRO A 86 -19.33 10.58 15.12
N ARG A 87 -18.30 10.85 14.32
CA ARG A 87 -16.93 11.10 14.80
C ARG A 87 -16.99 12.38 15.64
N SER A 88 -16.72 12.28 16.93
CA SER A 88 -16.72 13.45 17.80
C SER A 88 -15.71 14.48 17.29
N LEU A 89 -16.15 15.72 17.10
CA LEU A 89 -15.32 16.85 16.62
C LEU A 89 -13.93 16.94 17.29
N PRO A 90 -13.77 16.73 18.63
CA PRO A 90 -12.45 16.82 19.26
C PRO A 90 -11.49 15.74 18.76
N LYS A 91 -11.97 14.55 18.38
CA LYS A 91 -11.10 13.49 17.82
C LYS A 91 -10.63 13.84 16.40
N VAL A 92 -11.49 14.48 15.60
CA VAL A 92 -11.10 14.93 14.25
C VAL A 92 -10.08 16.06 14.32
N VAL A 93 -10.29 17.03 15.21
CA VAL A 93 -9.35 18.13 15.41
C VAL A 93 -8.00 17.61 15.95
N GLY A 94 -8.01 16.70 16.91
CA GLY A 94 -6.79 16.10 17.44
C GLY A 94 -5.99 15.32 16.40
N SER A 95 -6.65 14.54 15.54
CA SER A 95 -5.96 13.81 14.46
C SER A 95 -5.43 14.75 13.37
N ALA A 96 -6.16 15.81 13.04
CA ALA A 96 -5.70 16.82 12.07
C ALA A 96 -4.49 17.61 12.61
N LEU A 97 -4.49 17.94 13.91
CA LEU A 97 -3.36 18.61 14.54
C LEU A 97 -2.11 17.73 14.54
N LEU A 98 -2.26 16.45 14.87
CA LEU A 98 -1.16 15.49 14.85
C LEU A 98 -0.58 15.35 13.42
N ALA A 99 -1.45 15.22 12.41
CA ALA A 99 -1.02 15.16 11.02
C ALA A 99 -0.28 16.43 10.58
N ALA A 100 -0.77 17.60 10.99
CA ALA A 100 -0.12 18.88 10.71
C ALA A 100 1.27 19.01 11.37
N VAL A 101 1.41 18.55 12.61
CA VAL A 101 2.70 18.52 13.34
C VAL A 101 3.71 17.62 12.63
N VAL A 102 3.28 16.41 12.23
CA VAL A 102 4.16 15.48 11.49
C VAL A 102 4.56 16.06 10.14
N ALA A 103 3.61 16.64 9.40
CA ALA A 103 3.90 17.28 8.12
C ALA A 103 4.86 18.47 8.27
N MET A 104 4.68 19.29 9.30
CA MET A 104 5.56 20.41 9.59
C MET A 104 6.96 19.94 9.98
N ALA A 105 7.07 18.88 10.80
CA ALA A 105 8.37 18.30 11.18
C ALA A 105 9.11 17.77 9.95
N LEU A 106 8.44 17.02 9.07
CA LEU A 106 9.01 16.55 7.80
C LEU A 106 9.45 17.69 6.90
N TRP A 107 8.63 18.73 6.78
CA TRP A 107 8.96 19.92 6.02
C TRP A 107 10.23 20.62 6.52
N LEU A 108 10.36 20.77 7.84
CA LEU A 108 11.54 21.37 8.46
C LEU A 108 12.81 20.52 8.24
N VAL A 109 12.69 19.21 8.37
CA VAL A 109 13.80 18.27 8.12
C VAL A 109 14.26 18.35 6.67
N ILE A 110 13.34 18.32 5.71
CA ILE A 110 13.65 18.39 4.28
C ILE A 110 14.30 19.74 3.92
N ARG A 111 13.81 20.84 4.49
CA ARG A 111 14.40 22.18 4.25
C ARG A 111 15.81 22.33 4.83
N ARG A 112 16.11 21.63 5.94
CA ARG A 112 17.44 21.65 6.58
C ARG A 112 18.40 20.61 6.02
N ALA A 113 17.88 19.60 5.35
CA ALA A 113 18.70 18.58 4.72
C ALA A 113 19.50 19.18 3.57
N HIS A 114 20.81 19.23 3.71
CA HIS A 114 21.73 19.58 2.63
C HIS A 114 21.89 18.36 1.75
N PHE A 115 21.17 18.31 0.65
CA PHE A 115 21.37 17.26 -0.35
C PHE A 115 22.60 17.68 -1.20
N PRO A 116 23.71 16.93 -1.17
CA PRO A 116 24.80 17.21 -2.08
C PRO A 116 24.27 17.09 -3.52
N PRO A 117 24.67 18.01 -4.43
CA PRO A 117 24.26 17.88 -5.82
C PRO A 117 24.70 16.52 -6.33
N SER A 118 23.73 15.73 -6.79
CA SER A 118 23.98 14.41 -7.37
C SER A 118 24.84 14.60 -8.61
N GLY A 119 26.14 14.47 -8.46
CA GLY A 119 27.10 14.43 -9.54
C GLY A 119 27.00 13.10 -10.27
N GLY A 120 26.15 13.02 -11.28
CA GLY A 120 25.96 11.85 -12.11
C GLY A 120 24.63 11.18 -11.86
N SER A 121 23.81 11.11 -12.89
CA SER A 121 22.68 10.18 -12.95
C SER A 121 23.28 8.76 -12.97
N LEU A 122 23.33 8.12 -11.80
CA LEU A 122 23.49 6.69 -11.75
C LEU A 122 22.21 6.12 -12.38
N GLU A 123 22.26 5.82 -13.67
CA GLU A 123 21.24 4.98 -14.29
C GLU A 123 21.24 3.64 -13.55
N VAL A 124 20.37 3.53 -12.56
CA VAL A 124 20.19 2.30 -11.81
C VAL A 124 19.45 1.34 -12.72
N THR A 125 20.20 0.63 -13.54
CA THR A 125 19.66 -0.40 -14.41
C THR A 125 19.12 -1.57 -13.57
N PRO A 126 17.98 -2.18 -13.94
CA PRO A 126 17.42 -3.34 -13.23
C PRO A 126 18.43 -4.47 -13.02
N GLN A 127 19.31 -4.70 -13.98
CA GLN A 127 20.38 -5.69 -13.91
C GLN A 127 21.38 -5.39 -12.78
N MET A 128 21.75 -4.13 -12.59
CA MET A 128 22.66 -3.71 -11.53
C MET A 128 22.02 -3.87 -10.15
N THR A 129 20.73 -3.59 -10.04
CA THR A 129 19.96 -3.81 -8.81
C THR A 129 19.91 -5.29 -8.46
N GLY A 130 19.60 -6.15 -9.43
CA GLY A 130 19.59 -7.61 -9.25
C GLY A 130 20.95 -8.17 -8.84
N TYR A 131 22.02 -7.71 -9.50
CA TYR A 131 23.39 -8.14 -9.16
C TYR A 131 23.76 -7.73 -7.74
N ARG A 132 23.54 -6.49 -7.33
CA ARG A 132 23.84 -6.01 -5.98
C ARG A 132 22.98 -6.72 -4.92
N LEU A 133 21.72 -7.04 -5.21
CA LEU A 133 20.85 -7.77 -4.31
C LEU A 133 21.37 -9.18 -4.03
N LEU A 134 21.97 -9.82 -5.04
CA LEU A 134 22.52 -11.18 -4.94
C LEU A 134 23.98 -11.24 -4.52
N SER A 135 24.71 -10.10 -4.50
CA SER A 135 26.10 -10.03 -4.05
C SER A 135 26.25 -9.30 -2.73
N ASP A 136 26.02 -7.99 -2.71
CA ASP A 136 26.27 -7.15 -1.55
C ASP A 136 25.16 -7.26 -0.48
N TYR A 137 23.91 -7.48 -0.93
CA TYR A 137 22.72 -7.53 -0.07
C TYR A 137 22.07 -8.91 0.01
N VAL A 138 22.86 -9.96 -0.16
CA VAL A 138 22.39 -11.36 -0.11
C VAL A 138 21.63 -11.68 1.18
N LEU A 139 22.10 -11.17 2.31
CA LEU A 139 21.43 -11.39 3.60
C LEU A 139 20.03 -10.76 3.64
N ALA A 140 19.89 -9.56 3.08
CA ALA A 140 18.58 -8.91 3.00
C ALA A 140 17.62 -9.69 2.10
N PHE A 141 18.10 -10.19 0.97
CA PHE A 141 17.34 -11.03 0.06
C PHE A 141 16.87 -12.34 0.72
N GLU A 142 17.76 -13.00 1.46
CA GLU A 142 17.43 -14.22 2.18
C GLU A 142 16.40 -13.98 3.29
N LEU A 143 16.53 -12.90 4.06
CA LEU A 143 15.56 -12.55 5.10
C LEU A 143 14.17 -12.26 4.51
N ILE A 144 14.07 -11.56 3.39
CA ILE A 144 12.81 -11.30 2.71
C ILE A 144 12.18 -12.61 2.22
N SER A 145 12.98 -13.54 1.70
CA SER A 145 12.52 -14.85 1.27
C SER A 145 11.96 -15.69 2.41
N ILE A 146 12.64 -15.71 3.56
CA ILE A 146 12.17 -16.38 4.78
C ILE A 146 10.87 -15.72 5.27
N LEU A 147 10.80 -14.39 5.29
CA LEU A 147 9.59 -13.66 5.67
C LEU A 147 8.40 -14.04 4.79
N LEU A 148 8.60 -14.16 3.48
CA LEU A 148 7.58 -14.58 2.53
C LEU A 148 7.05 -15.99 2.85
N VAL A 149 7.93 -16.93 3.14
CA VAL A 149 7.55 -18.32 3.53
C VAL A 149 6.76 -18.32 4.83
N ILE A 150 7.21 -17.59 5.84
CA ILE A 150 6.51 -17.47 7.12
C ILE A 150 5.12 -16.85 6.93
N ALA A 151 5.01 -15.80 6.12
CA ALA A 151 3.73 -15.16 5.82
C ALA A 151 2.76 -16.14 5.12
N MET A 152 3.25 -16.91 4.15
CA MET A 152 2.46 -17.91 3.46
C MET A 152 2.00 -19.03 4.39
N MET A 153 2.89 -19.55 5.26
CA MET A 153 2.53 -20.53 6.28
C MET A 153 1.49 -19.99 7.27
N GLY A 154 1.65 -18.74 7.72
CA GLY A 154 0.69 -18.06 8.58
C GLY A 154 -0.69 -17.94 7.93
N ALA A 155 -0.76 -17.54 6.68
CA ALA A 155 -2.02 -17.43 5.93
C ALA A 155 -2.73 -18.80 5.81
N VAL A 156 -2.00 -19.85 5.48
CA VAL A 156 -2.54 -21.22 5.39
C VAL A 156 -3.03 -21.71 6.75
N MET A 157 -2.31 -21.43 7.83
CA MET A 157 -2.68 -21.84 9.19
C MET A 157 -3.99 -21.17 9.65
N VAL A 158 -4.15 -19.88 9.37
CA VAL A 158 -5.40 -19.15 9.66
C VAL A 158 -6.55 -19.70 8.83
N ALA A 159 -6.37 -19.94 7.54
CA ALA A 159 -7.41 -20.48 6.67
C ALA A 159 -7.88 -21.88 7.09
N ARG A 160 -6.98 -22.72 7.60
CA ARG A 160 -7.33 -24.07 8.09
C ARG A 160 -8.13 -24.04 9.38
N LYS A 161 -7.87 -23.09 10.27
CA LYS A 161 -8.54 -23.01 11.58
C LYS A 161 -10.06 -22.75 11.42
N ASP A 162 -10.47 -21.96 10.48
CA ASP A 162 -11.87 -21.66 10.22
C ASP A 162 -12.64 -22.87 9.66
N ARG A 163 -12.01 -23.68 8.82
CA ARG A 163 -12.60 -24.92 8.31
C ARG A 163 -12.91 -25.95 9.41
N SER A 164 -12.03 -26.05 10.40
CA SER A 164 -12.22 -26.94 11.55
C SER A 164 -13.39 -26.54 12.45
N ARG A 165 -13.63 -25.24 12.62
CA ARG A 165 -14.77 -24.73 13.39
C ARG A 165 -16.10 -24.94 12.68
N SER A 166 -16.15 -24.71 11.38
CA SER A 166 -17.35 -24.91 10.56
C SER A 166 -17.79 -26.38 10.51
N GLY A 167 -16.83 -27.32 10.36
CA GLY A 167 -17.10 -28.75 10.39
C GLY A 167 -17.62 -29.26 11.74
N ARG A 168 -17.13 -28.70 12.85
CA ARG A 168 -17.62 -29.04 14.20
C ARG A 168 -19.02 -28.50 14.47
N ALA A 169 -19.34 -27.30 14.01
CA ALA A 169 -20.68 -26.72 14.15
C ALA A 169 -21.72 -27.52 13.35
N ALA A 170 -21.38 -27.95 12.14
CA ALA A 170 -22.26 -28.79 11.31
C ALA A 170 -22.49 -30.21 11.91
N SER A 171 -21.48 -30.77 12.59
CA SER A 171 -21.60 -32.10 13.26
C SER A 171 -22.35 -32.02 14.60
N ALA A 172 -22.44 -30.85 15.21
CA ALA A 172 -23.14 -30.64 16.49
C ALA A 172 -24.62 -30.24 16.32
N ALA A 173 -25.10 -30.05 15.09
CA ALA A 173 -26.52 -29.78 14.84
C ALA A 173 -27.33 -31.04 15.18
N PRO A 174 -28.42 -30.96 16.03
CA PRO A 174 -29.24 -32.10 16.36
C PRO A 174 -29.88 -32.64 15.09
N LYS A 175 -29.65 -33.95 14.81
CA LYS A 175 -30.43 -34.64 13.81
C LYS A 175 -31.91 -34.53 14.20
N ALA A 176 -32.67 -33.74 13.45
CA ALA A 176 -34.12 -33.76 13.55
C ALA A 176 -34.58 -35.19 13.28
N SER A 177 -35.05 -35.86 14.31
CA SER A 177 -35.72 -37.18 14.18
C SER A 177 -37.07 -36.97 13.49
N PRO A 178 -37.51 -37.88 12.63
CA PRO A 178 -38.76 -37.83 11.90
C PRO A 178 -39.99 -37.91 12.81
#